data_0ee5d189e0756ae17d2c5e2014d99102
#
_entry.id   0ee5d189e0756ae17d2c5e2014d99102
#
_cell.length_a   1.000
_cell.length_b   1.000
_cell.length_c   1.000
_cell.angle_alpha   90.00
_cell.angle_beta   90.00
_cell.angle_gamma   90.00
#
_symmetry.space_group_name_H-M   'P 1'
#
loop_
_entity.id
_entity.type
_entity.pdbx_description
1 polymer ?
#
loop_
_entity_poly.entity_id
_entity_poly.type
_entity_poly.pdbx_seq_one_letter_code
_entity_poly.pdbx_strand_id
1 'polypeptide(L)'
;MITRVDHIDMRVADLETAVETLSKVGLEVVRRTPAPRSSVEMRLPGENQVTFEIRPSNGGFEGVHHIAFRQTEPEDVERLKEKGIEFKTEHMLIKDTGRTVSSFSDANGSGWQLTD
;
A
#
# COMPACT_ATOMS: atom_id res chain seq x y z
N MET A 1 -14.46 0.66 -10.78
CA MET A 1 -14.85 1.67 -9.75
C MET A 1 -13.84 1.67 -8.61
N ILE A 2 -13.47 2.83 -8.15
CA ILE A 2 -12.63 2.97 -6.96
C ILE A 2 -13.54 2.94 -5.75
N THR A 3 -13.30 2.04 -4.81
CA THR A 3 -14.28 1.78 -3.74
C THR A 3 -13.84 2.22 -2.35
N ARG A 4 -12.53 2.16 -2.05
CA ARG A 4 -12.02 2.50 -0.72
C ARG A 4 -10.50 2.60 -0.70
N VAL A 5 -9.95 3.11 0.38
CA VAL A 5 -8.52 2.98 0.64
C VAL A 5 -8.25 1.51 0.99
N ASP A 6 -7.36 0.87 0.24
CA ASP A 6 -6.99 -0.53 0.48
C ASP A 6 -5.85 -0.62 1.50
N HIS A 7 -4.76 0.09 1.25
CA HIS A 7 -3.64 0.06 2.18
C HIS A 7 -2.85 1.37 2.17
N ILE A 8 -2.11 1.56 3.25
CA ILE A 8 -1.17 2.66 3.43
C ILE A 8 0.20 2.04 3.64
N ASP A 9 1.16 2.39 2.78
CA ASP A 9 2.54 1.92 2.90
C ASP A 9 3.33 2.89 3.79
N MET A 10 3.84 2.36 4.90
CA MET A 10 4.64 3.11 5.88
C MET A 10 6.07 2.59 5.87
N ARG A 11 7.02 3.49 5.76
CA ARG A 11 8.45 3.16 5.88
C ARG A 11 8.94 3.61 7.24
N VAL A 12 9.58 2.71 7.98
CA VAL A 12 10.01 2.94 9.38
C VAL A 12 11.45 2.50 9.58
N ALA A 13 12.13 3.15 10.52
CA ALA A 13 13.53 2.80 10.82
C ALA A 13 13.61 1.44 11.52
N ASP A 14 12.70 1.16 12.44
CA ASP A 14 12.66 -0.10 13.20
C ASP A 14 11.28 -0.75 13.03
N LEU A 15 11.25 -1.80 12.24
CA LEU A 15 10.00 -2.50 11.88
C LEU A 15 9.30 -3.10 13.10
N GLU A 16 10.03 -3.83 13.94
CA GLU A 16 9.41 -4.54 15.07
C GLU A 16 8.91 -3.58 16.15
N THR A 17 9.57 -2.43 16.34
CA THR A 17 9.08 -1.39 17.25
C THR A 17 7.74 -0.82 16.76
N ALA A 18 7.61 -0.58 15.45
CA ALA A 18 6.34 -0.12 14.88
C ALA A 18 5.24 -1.16 15.04
N VAL A 19 5.54 -2.43 14.78
CA VAL A 19 4.59 -3.54 14.94
C VAL A 19 4.13 -3.63 16.40
N GLU A 20 5.04 -3.52 17.35
CA GLU A 20 4.73 -3.56 18.77
C GLU A 20 3.77 -2.42 19.15
N THR A 21 4.09 -1.20 18.73
CA THR A 21 3.25 -0.03 19.02
C THR A 21 1.84 -0.20 18.46
N LEU A 22 1.73 -0.61 17.19
CA LEU A 22 0.43 -0.79 16.55
C LEU A 22 -0.35 -1.95 17.15
N SER A 23 0.32 -3.01 17.60
CA SER A 23 -0.32 -4.11 18.33
C SER A 23 -0.95 -3.62 19.63
N LYS A 24 -0.30 -2.71 20.35
CA LYS A 24 -0.86 -2.11 21.55
C LYS A 24 -2.08 -1.24 21.27
N VAL A 25 -2.14 -0.62 20.11
CA VAL A 25 -3.31 0.15 19.66
C VAL A 25 -4.49 -0.78 19.35
N GLY A 26 -4.23 -2.03 19.00
CA GLY A 26 -5.25 -3.02 18.69
C GLY A 26 -5.17 -3.59 17.27
N LEU A 27 -4.18 -3.18 16.49
CA LEU A 27 -3.99 -3.77 15.17
C LEU A 27 -3.43 -5.19 15.29
N GLU A 28 -3.79 -6.04 14.35
CA GLU A 28 -3.35 -7.44 14.30
C GLU A 28 -2.51 -7.65 13.03
N VAL A 29 -1.46 -8.46 13.15
CA VAL A 29 -0.65 -8.88 12.00
C VAL A 29 -1.49 -9.83 11.15
N VAL A 30 -1.67 -9.49 9.87
CA VAL A 30 -2.41 -10.33 8.93
C VAL A 30 -1.50 -11.01 7.91
N ARG A 31 -0.28 -10.49 7.71
CA ARG A 31 0.68 -11.09 6.79
C ARG A 31 2.07 -10.54 7.05
N ARG A 32 3.09 -11.41 6.88
CA ARG A 32 4.49 -11.01 6.80
C ARG A 32 5.06 -11.52 5.49
N THR A 33 5.86 -10.69 4.82
CA THR A 33 6.57 -11.12 3.61
C THR A 33 8.04 -11.39 3.92
N PRO A 34 8.68 -12.29 3.17
CA PRO A 34 10.10 -12.57 3.38
C PRO A 34 10.99 -11.44 2.86
N ALA A 35 12.27 -11.48 3.28
CA ALA A 35 13.28 -10.62 2.71
C ALA A 35 13.39 -10.87 1.18
N PRO A 36 13.70 -9.86 0.37
CA PRO A 36 14.10 -8.50 0.74
C PRO A 36 12.95 -7.54 1.06
N ARG A 37 11.70 -7.89 0.74
CA ARG A 37 10.55 -7.00 1.00
C ARG A 37 10.36 -6.76 2.49
N SER A 38 10.34 -7.80 3.28
CA SER A 38 10.25 -7.75 4.75
C SER A 38 9.09 -6.91 5.29
N SER A 39 7.95 -6.91 4.60
CA SER A 39 6.80 -6.13 5.05
C SER A 39 5.99 -6.86 6.12
N VAL A 40 5.34 -6.07 6.97
CA VAL A 40 4.33 -6.56 7.91
C VAL A 40 3.04 -5.83 7.63
N GLU A 41 1.98 -6.57 7.31
CA GLU A 41 0.67 -6.00 7.09
C GLU A 41 -0.19 -6.15 8.32
N MET A 42 -0.78 -5.05 8.77
CA MET A 42 -1.57 -4.99 10.00
C MET A 42 -2.91 -4.30 9.76
N ARG A 43 -3.93 -4.76 10.46
CA ARG A 43 -5.28 -4.18 10.39
C ARG A 43 -5.93 -4.17 11.77
N LEU A 44 -6.86 -3.22 11.96
CA LEU A 44 -7.81 -3.32 13.05
C LEU A 44 -8.79 -4.47 12.74
N PRO A 45 -9.36 -5.12 13.78
CA PRO A 45 -10.39 -6.14 13.55
C PRO A 45 -11.65 -5.51 12.93
N GLY A 46 -12.39 -6.32 12.18
CA GLY A 46 -13.61 -5.89 11.52
C GLY A 46 -13.53 -5.99 10.00
N GLU A 47 -14.64 -5.68 9.34
CA GLU A 47 -14.73 -5.73 7.88
C GLU A 47 -14.25 -4.41 7.26
N ASN A 48 -13.73 -4.49 6.04
CA ASN A 48 -13.33 -3.35 5.22
C ASN A 48 -12.34 -2.40 5.88
N GLN A 49 -11.50 -2.94 6.76
CA GLN A 49 -10.47 -2.15 7.42
C GLN A 49 -9.30 -1.87 6.47
N VAL A 50 -8.72 -0.68 6.61
CA VAL A 50 -7.51 -0.30 5.90
C VAL A 50 -6.35 -1.17 6.39
N THR A 51 -5.55 -1.69 5.46
CA THR A 51 -4.32 -2.42 5.78
C THR A 51 -3.16 -1.42 5.88
N PHE A 52 -2.40 -1.51 6.95
CA PHE A 52 -1.12 -0.81 7.06
C PHE A 52 -0.02 -1.77 6.63
N GLU A 53 0.63 -1.47 5.51
CA GLU A 53 1.80 -2.21 5.05
C GLU A 53 3.04 -1.51 5.57
N ILE A 54 3.70 -2.09 6.56
CA ILE A 54 4.85 -1.49 7.21
C ILE A 54 6.11 -2.15 6.70
N ARG A 55 7.06 -1.33 6.26
CA ARG A 55 8.32 -1.81 5.67
C ARG A 55 9.50 -1.09 6.29
N PRO A 56 10.65 -1.78 6.40
CA PRO A 56 11.86 -1.11 6.87
C PRO A 56 12.33 -0.08 5.84
N SER A 57 12.75 1.08 6.33
CA SER A 57 13.26 2.16 5.48
C SER A 57 14.66 1.85 4.93
N ASN A 58 15.42 1.02 5.64
CA ASN A 58 16.82 0.66 5.28
C ASN A 58 17.69 1.89 5.00
N GLY A 59 17.52 2.94 5.80
CA GLY A 59 18.27 4.19 5.66
C GLY A 59 17.72 5.14 4.60
N GLY A 60 16.62 4.77 3.95
CA GLY A 60 15.95 5.61 2.97
C GLY A 60 14.80 6.41 3.55
N PHE A 61 13.81 6.68 2.74
CA PHE A 61 12.63 7.46 3.12
C PHE A 61 11.90 6.84 4.31
N GLU A 62 11.45 7.69 5.25
CA GLU A 62 10.64 7.31 6.39
C GLU A 62 9.33 8.10 6.38
N GLY A 63 8.22 7.44 6.70
CA GLY A 63 6.88 8.02 6.68
C GLY A 63 5.95 7.30 5.71
N VAL A 64 4.84 7.93 5.36
CA VAL A 64 3.89 7.39 4.40
C VAL A 64 4.51 7.45 3.00
N HIS A 65 4.77 6.28 2.42
CA HIS A 65 5.36 6.17 1.09
C HIS A 65 4.30 6.32 -0.01
N HIS A 66 3.19 5.63 0.14
CA HIS A 66 2.05 5.78 -0.77
C HIS A 66 0.76 5.28 -0.12
N ILE A 67 -0.35 5.67 -0.73
CA ILE A 67 -1.69 5.21 -0.37
C ILE A 67 -2.26 4.52 -1.60
N ALA A 68 -2.81 3.34 -1.42
CA ALA A 68 -3.41 2.55 -2.49
C ALA A 68 -4.92 2.50 -2.34
N PHE A 69 -5.61 2.72 -3.45
CA PHE A 69 -7.06 2.64 -3.54
C PHE A 69 -7.47 1.33 -4.20
N ARG A 70 -8.51 0.70 -3.67
CA ARG A 70 -9.03 -0.53 -4.23
C ARG A 70 -9.88 -0.23 -5.47
N GLN A 71 -9.57 -0.92 -6.55
CA GLN A 71 -10.36 -0.90 -7.79
C GLN A 71 -11.11 -2.21 -7.93
N THR A 72 -12.25 -2.16 -8.59
CA THR A 72 -13.06 -3.37 -8.85
C THR A 72 -12.90 -3.88 -10.28
N GLU A 73 -12.37 -3.05 -11.19
CA GLU A 73 -12.25 -3.39 -12.60
C GLU A 73 -10.88 -2.94 -13.14
N PRO A 74 -10.21 -3.79 -13.96
CA PRO A 74 -8.93 -3.38 -14.59
C PRO A 74 -9.06 -2.10 -15.42
N GLU A 75 -10.23 -1.86 -15.99
CA GLU A 75 -10.53 -0.70 -16.83
C GLU A 75 -10.52 0.63 -16.04
N ASP A 76 -10.49 0.57 -14.73
CA ASP A 76 -10.38 1.78 -13.90
C ASP A 76 -9.11 2.56 -14.21
N VAL A 77 -8.02 1.88 -14.57
CA VAL A 77 -6.77 2.52 -15.01
C VAL A 77 -7.03 3.39 -16.25
N GLU A 78 -7.69 2.82 -17.25
CA GLU A 78 -7.98 3.53 -18.49
C GLU A 78 -8.91 4.73 -18.25
N ARG A 79 -9.89 4.58 -17.37
CA ARG A 79 -10.80 5.67 -16.99
C ARG A 79 -10.05 6.84 -16.37
N LEU A 80 -9.06 6.57 -15.52
CA LEU A 80 -8.25 7.62 -14.92
C LEU A 80 -7.29 8.24 -15.93
N LYS A 81 -6.74 7.47 -16.86
CA LYS A 81 -5.91 8.00 -17.95
C LYS A 81 -6.71 8.99 -18.81
N GLU A 82 -7.96 8.70 -19.08
CA GLU A 82 -8.86 9.61 -19.81
C GLU A 82 -9.07 10.94 -19.08
N LYS A 83 -8.92 10.93 -17.75
CA LYS A 83 -9.00 12.15 -16.92
C LYS A 83 -7.66 12.86 -16.78
N GLY A 84 -6.62 12.40 -17.46
CA GLY A 84 -5.32 13.06 -17.47
C GLY A 84 -4.31 12.49 -16.47
N ILE A 85 -4.60 11.38 -15.80
CA ILE A 85 -3.64 10.75 -14.90
C ILE A 85 -2.65 9.92 -15.70
N GLU A 86 -1.36 10.16 -15.46
CA GLU A 86 -0.28 9.41 -16.08
C GLU A 86 0.26 8.36 -15.11
N PHE A 87 0.23 7.10 -15.55
CA PHE A 87 0.71 5.98 -14.73
C PHE A 87 2.19 5.70 -15.00
N LYS A 88 2.95 5.46 -13.94
CA LYS A 88 4.35 5.00 -14.02
C LYS A 88 4.42 3.52 -14.27
N THR A 89 3.54 2.76 -13.63
CA THR A 89 3.39 1.31 -13.82
C THR A 89 1.91 0.98 -13.95
N GLU A 90 1.61 -0.07 -14.71
CA GLU A 90 0.23 -0.51 -14.92
C GLU A 90 0.16 -2.02 -14.75
N HIS A 91 -0.79 -2.49 -13.95
CA HIS A 91 -1.11 -3.91 -13.75
C HIS A 91 0.13 -4.77 -13.40
N MET A 92 0.96 -4.25 -12.48
CA MET A 92 2.16 -4.96 -12.03
C MET A 92 1.82 -5.91 -10.88
N LEU A 93 2.08 -7.22 -11.10
CA LEU A 93 1.92 -8.21 -10.05
C LEU A 93 3.07 -8.13 -9.04
N ILE A 94 2.72 -8.01 -7.77
CA ILE A 94 3.67 -8.11 -6.66
C ILE A 94 3.52 -9.51 -6.07
N LYS A 95 4.47 -10.38 -6.36
CA LYS A 95 4.39 -11.80 -6.01
C LYS A 95 4.26 -12.05 -4.51
N ASP A 96 4.98 -11.29 -3.69
CA ASP A 96 4.99 -11.49 -2.24
C ASP A 96 3.63 -11.20 -1.60
N THR A 97 2.84 -10.32 -2.18
CA THR A 97 1.54 -9.92 -1.63
C THR A 97 0.36 -10.43 -2.46
N GLY A 98 0.60 -10.83 -3.71
CA GLY A 98 -0.45 -11.22 -4.64
C GLY A 98 -1.26 -10.06 -5.21
N ARG A 99 -0.90 -8.82 -4.86
CA ARG A 99 -1.59 -7.65 -5.39
C ARG A 99 -1.13 -7.34 -6.81
N THR A 100 -2.06 -6.88 -7.62
CA THR A 100 -1.77 -6.27 -8.92
C THR A 100 -1.97 -4.77 -8.76
N VAL A 101 -0.90 -4.00 -8.96
CA VAL A 101 -0.89 -2.57 -8.67
C VAL A 101 -0.61 -1.73 -9.90
N SER A 102 -1.17 -0.52 -9.91
CA SER A 102 -0.90 0.49 -10.91
C SER A 102 -0.55 1.79 -10.19
N SER A 103 0.58 2.39 -10.53
CA SER A 103 1.15 3.49 -9.75
C SER A 103 1.18 4.79 -10.55
N PHE A 104 0.90 5.89 -9.88
CA PHE A 104 0.98 7.23 -10.45
C PHE A 104 1.44 8.23 -9.40
N SER A 105 1.84 9.41 -9.84
CA SER A 105 2.19 10.52 -8.97
C SER A 105 1.36 11.75 -9.33
N ASP A 106 1.09 12.59 -8.34
CA ASP A 106 0.47 13.89 -8.57
C ASP A 106 1.53 14.96 -8.90
N ALA A 107 1.09 16.18 -9.13
CA ALA A 107 1.97 17.30 -9.44
C ALA A 107 2.93 17.67 -8.29
N ASN A 108 2.63 17.24 -7.07
CA ASN A 108 3.51 17.44 -5.91
C ASN A 108 4.60 16.36 -5.81
N GLY A 109 4.53 15.33 -6.65
CA GLY A 109 5.44 14.19 -6.58
C GLY A 109 5.02 13.11 -5.58
N SER A 110 3.84 13.26 -4.97
CA SER A 110 3.32 12.23 -4.04
C SER A 110 2.90 10.98 -4.81
N GLY A 111 3.19 9.82 -4.23
CA GLY A 111 2.90 8.52 -4.84
C GLY A 111 1.53 7.99 -4.45
N TRP A 112 0.82 7.48 -5.44
CA TRP A 112 -0.51 6.88 -5.28
C TRP A 112 -0.56 5.58 -6.06
N GLN A 113 -1.45 4.67 -5.64
CA GLN A 113 -1.65 3.40 -6.36
C GLN A 113 -3.12 3.04 -6.48
N LEU A 114 -3.41 2.26 -7.50
CA LEU A 114 -4.61 1.41 -7.53
C LEU A 114 -4.17 -0.02 -7.26
N THR A 115 -5.02 -0.79 -6.61
CA THR A 115 -4.82 -2.22 -6.38
C THR A 115 -6.13 -2.97 -6.56
N ASP A 116 -6.03 -4.22 -6.98
CA ASP A 116 -7.18 -5.12 -7.06
C ASP A 116 -7.66 -5.60 -5.69
#